data_021e70cb63861377192f39f0426be247
#
_entry.id   021e70cb63861377192f39f0426be247
#
_cell.length_a   1.000
_cell.length_b   1.000
_cell.length_c   1.000
_cell.angle_alpha   90.00
_cell.angle_beta   90.00
_cell.angle_gamma   90.00
#
_symmetry.space_group_name_H-M   'P 1'
#
loop_
_entity.id
_entity.type
_entity.pdbx_description
1 polymer ?
#
loop_
_entity_poly.entity_id
_entity_poly.type
_entity_poly.pdbx_seq_one_letter_code
_entity_poly.pdbx_strand_id
1 'polypeptide(L)'
;GMDLSWLNNVSLDTSVSIQKGLEAVKMAVLLNDSRLCDLNAYVDLENLMEYMQVPDISGGYLQISMQNLDNGLSADSLKESMNLLSDLSILLPDKDTVSSLLGRYGHLIIDNMEDGLSAQENVSEEGVSEDCTMYEGQIKAANAVEMVRQIAETARDDKEIKSLFDSAAEAGISKEEQYKEFQDALDELLSEVETADESADNSTAIYSKIWVNGEDKVVGREFGTVEGTEETPIFVWKALSAGSSSGLLIGLASDGSTVALTGSGTTENGLLTGDYTLTVDGTDSLAVHVEKLETKPEKAGYYNGKFTLTIPTNGSEDEEANMLSSFAAEINLTSDPTAGTSRMDLSLTISGISLATLSIGGGYTAEVEVPDLDTVTPVYSVEDEDDLTEYLKTVNWDSLAANAVAAGVPEDLVSQFKLTLESAVRSIRSQPIRRLLKRWKK
;
A
#
# COMPACT_ATOMS: atom_id res chain seq x y z
N GLY A 1 -24.05 23.37 19.47
CA GLY A 1 -23.08 22.33 19.06
C GLY A 1 -22.48 21.68 20.28
N MET A 2 -22.03 20.45 20.13
CA MET A 2 -21.30 19.75 21.21
C MET A 2 -19.94 20.43 21.39
N ASP A 3 -19.55 20.70 22.63
CA ASP A 3 -18.21 21.23 22.92
C ASP A 3 -17.20 20.09 22.80
N LEU A 4 -16.31 20.16 21.82
CA LEU A 4 -15.24 19.19 21.55
C LEU A 4 -13.86 19.74 21.90
N SER A 5 -13.77 20.85 22.63
CA SER A 5 -12.50 21.49 23.00
C SER A 5 -11.59 20.61 23.87
N TRP A 6 -12.14 19.56 24.46
CA TRP A 6 -11.41 18.54 25.24
C TRP A 6 -10.72 17.48 24.37
N LEU A 7 -11.12 17.35 23.08
CA LEU A 7 -10.56 16.35 22.15
C LEU A 7 -9.40 16.96 21.38
N ASN A 8 -8.18 16.49 21.66
CA ASN A 8 -6.98 16.92 20.95
C ASN A 8 -6.59 15.90 19.88
N ASN A 9 -6.56 14.60 20.24
CA ASN A 9 -6.28 13.55 19.27
C ASN A 9 -6.95 12.23 19.67
N VAL A 10 -7.12 11.36 18.69
CA VAL A 10 -7.43 9.94 18.86
C VAL A 10 -6.37 9.16 18.11
N SER A 11 -5.73 8.21 18.78
CA SER A 11 -4.74 7.35 18.14
C SER A 11 -4.99 5.87 18.40
N LEU A 12 -4.60 5.04 17.46
CA LEU A 12 -4.63 3.58 17.55
C LEU A 12 -3.20 3.08 17.45
N ASP A 13 -2.75 2.40 18.48
CA ASP A 13 -1.44 1.78 18.54
C ASP A 13 -1.62 0.28 18.31
N THR A 14 -1.17 -0.23 17.17
CA THR A 14 -1.43 -1.61 16.76
C THR A 14 -0.12 -2.37 16.64
N SER A 15 -0.08 -3.56 17.20
CA SER A 15 1.01 -4.52 16.99
C SER A 15 0.45 -5.85 16.49
N VAL A 16 1.11 -6.43 15.51
CA VAL A 16 0.76 -7.70 14.91
C VAL A 16 1.91 -8.67 15.09
N SER A 17 1.62 -9.89 15.52
CA SER A 17 2.59 -10.99 15.60
C SER A 17 2.00 -12.21 14.91
N ILE A 18 2.79 -12.81 14.05
CA ILE A 18 2.42 -14.04 13.35
C ILE A 18 3.37 -15.14 13.83
N GLN A 19 2.81 -16.19 14.43
CA GLN A 19 3.51 -17.41 14.80
C GLN A 19 2.86 -18.57 14.07
N LYS A 20 3.51 -19.74 14.01
CA LYS A 20 2.95 -20.91 13.31
C LYS A 20 1.48 -21.15 13.67
N GLY A 21 0.58 -20.95 12.69
CA GLY A 21 -0.84 -21.22 12.83
C GLY A 21 -1.61 -20.26 13.74
N LEU A 22 -0.96 -19.20 14.25
CA LEU A 22 -1.58 -18.25 15.15
C LEU A 22 -1.18 -16.82 14.79
N GLU A 23 -2.17 -15.96 14.64
CA GLU A 23 -1.99 -14.53 14.51
C GLU A 23 -2.51 -13.80 15.74
N ALA A 24 -1.73 -12.86 16.27
CA ALA A 24 -2.13 -12.03 17.39
C ALA A 24 -2.07 -10.56 16.98
N VAL A 25 -3.19 -9.87 17.15
CA VAL A 25 -3.32 -8.42 16.96
C VAL A 25 -3.63 -7.80 18.32
N LYS A 26 -2.76 -6.91 18.76
CA LYS A 26 -3.00 -6.08 19.96
C LYS A 26 -3.15 -4.64 19.52
N MET A 27 -4.24 -4.03 19.91
CA MET A 27 -4.57 -2.65 19.59
C MET A 27 -4.84 -1.89 20.90
N ALA A 28 -4.13 -0.79 21.10
CA ALA A 28 -4.47 0.18 22.13
C ALA A 28 -5.18 1.37 21.49
N VAL A 29 -6.34 1.72 22.01
CA VAL A 29 -7.04 2.97 21.68
C VAL A 29 -6.59 4.02 22.66
N LEU A 30 -6.04 5.13 22.15
CA LEU A 30 -5.61 6.26 22.97
C LEU A 30 -6.48 7.48 22.63
N LEU A 31 -6.72 8.27 23.66
CA LEU A 31 -7.41 9.54 23.56
C LEU A 31 -6.56 10.59 24.28
N ASN A 32 -6.19 11.68 23.59
CA ASN A 32 -5.29 12.70 24.11
C ASN A 32 -3.98 12.09 24.68
N ASP A 33 -3.38 11.15 23.94
CA ASP A 33 -2.19 10.40 24.32
C ASP A 33 -2.34 9.53 25.59
N SER A 34 -3.55 9.42 26.13
CA SER A 34 -3.87 8.58 27.27
C SER A 34 -4.58 7.32 26.81
N ARG A 35 -4.16 6.16 27.32
CA ARG A 35 -4.76 4.87 26.98
C ARG A 35 -6.21 4.80 27.46
N LEU A 36 -7.11 4.57 26.49
CA LEU A 36 -8.54 4.43 26.73
C LEU A 36 -8.92 2.96 27.00
N CYS A 37 -8.54 2.08 26.08
CA CYS A 37 -8.75 0.64 26.22
C CYS A 37 -7.81 -0.15 25.31
N ASP A 38 -7.70 -1.45 25.60
CA ASP A 38 -7.04 -2.43 24.77
C ASP A 38 -8.05 -3.34 24.07
N LEU A 39 -7.75 -3.69 22.84
CA LEU A 39 -8.40 -4.76 22.10
C LEU A 39 -7.34 -5.81 21.75
N ASN A 40 -7.54 -7.03 22.18
CA ASN A 40 -6.72 -8.17 21.80
C ASN A 40 -7.55 -9.07 20.88
N ALA A 41 -6.99 -9.43 19.73
CA ALA A 41 -7.56 -10.43 18.83
C ALA A 41 -6.52 -11.52 18.57
N TYR A 42 -6.94 -12.77 18.59
CA TYR A 42 -6.11 -13.93 18.35
C TYR A 42 -6.82 -14.81 17.34
N VAL A 43 -6.15 -15.11 16.25
CA VAL A 43 -6.70 -15.95 15.18
C VAL A 43 -5.97 -17.29 15.17
N ASP A 44 -6.67 -18.35 15.53
CA ASP A 44 -6.21 -19.72 15.42
C ASP A 44 -6.55 -20.23 14.02
N LEU A 45 -5.53 -20.29 13.16
CA LEU A 45 -5.67 -20.72 11.78
C LEU A 45 -5.83 -22.23 11.62
N GLU A 46 -5.38 -23.01 12.61
CA GLU A 46 -5.51 -24.47 12.58
C GLU A 46 -6.96 -24.89 12.84
N ASN A 47 -7.61 -24.22 13.83
CA ASN A 47 -8.98 -24.51 14.23
C ASN A 47 -10.01 -23.56 13.57
N LEU A 48 -9.57 -22.56 12.82
CA LEU A 48 -10.41 -21.52 12.21
C LEU A 48 -11.30 -20.80 13.21
N MET A 49 -10.68 -20.34 14.30
CA MET A 49 -11.34 -19.67 15.40
C MET A 49 -10.68 -18.34 15.69
N GLU A 50 -11.48 -17.31 15.89
CA GLU A 50 -11.03 -16.00 16.36
C GLU A 50 -11.45 -15.81 17.82
N TYR A 51 -10.53 -15.29 18.63
CA TYR A 51 -10.76 -14.93 20.02
C TYR A 51 -10.50 -13.45 20.19
N MET A 52 -11.50 -12.72 20.67
CA MET A 52 -11.39 -11.29 20.98
C MET A 52 -11.54 -11.04 22.47
N GLN A 53 -10.78 -10.08 22.97
CA GLN A 53 -10.87 -9.62 24.36
C GLN A 53 -10.67 -8.11 24.42
N VAL A 54 -11.48 -7.46 25.25
CA VAL A 54 -11.26 -6.07 25.70
C VAL A 54 -11.07 -6.10 27.21
N PRO A 55 -9.81 -6.22 27.70
CA PRO A 55 -9.52 -6.45 29.12
C PRO A 55 -10.10 -5.38 30.05
N ASP A 56 -10.20 -4.14 29.56
CA ASP A 56 -10.73 -3.01 30.32
C ASP A 56 -12.24 -3.12 30.63
N ILE A 57 -12.96 -3.96 29.91
CA ILE A 57 -14.40 -4.15 30.12
C ILE A 57 -14.80 -5.56 30.52
N SER A 58 -14.02 -6.57 30.14
CA SER A 58 -14.27 -7.96 30.51
C SER A 58 -12.99 -8.79 30.51
N GLY A 59 -12.82 -9.67 31.48
CA GLY A 59 -11.75 -10.66 31.49
C GLY A 59 -12.05 -11.88 30.58
N GLY A 60 -13.26 -11.97 30.03
CA GLY A 60 -13.67 -13.06 29.16
C GLY A 60 -13.29 -12.85 27.70
N TYR A 61 -13.17 -13.94 26.97
CA TYR A 61 -12.92 -13.97 25.54
C TYR A 61 -14.22 -14.21 24.77
N LEU A 62 -14.44 -13.43 23.72
CA LEU A 62 -15.46 -13.71 22.71
C LEU A 62 -14.84 -14.60 21.64
N GLN A 63 -15.48 -15.71 21.34
CA GLN A 63 -15.05 -16.67 20.34
C GLN A 63 -15.96 -16.61 19.11
N ILE A 64 -15.37 -16.50 17.93
CA ILE A 64 -16.06 -16.48 16.65
C ILE A 64 -15.56 -17.67 15.83
N SER A 65 -16.48 -18.50 15.33
CA SER A 65 -16.12 -19.52 14.36
C SER A 65 -16.01 -18.93 12.98
N MET A 66 -14.84 -19.05 12.35
CA MET A 66 -14.64 -18.62 10.97
C MET A 66 -15.12 -19.67 9.95
N GLN A 67 -15.55 -20.85 10.41
CA GLN A 67 -16.02 -21.93 9.54
C GLN A 67 -17.38 -21.64 8.87
N ASN A 68 -18.17 -20.71 9.42
CA ASN A 68 -19.55 -20.44 9.00
C ASN A 68 -19.79 -18.97 8.54
N LEU A 69 -18.77 -18.30 8.03
CA LEU A 69 -18.95 -16.94 7.52
C LEU A 69 -19.77 -16.95 6.22
N ASP A 70 -21.07 -16.65 6.37
CA ASP A 70 -22.12 -16.67 5.32
C ASP A 70 -21.93 -15.61 4.19
N ASN A 71 -20.77 -14.96 4.09
CA ASN A 71 -20.50 -13.83 3.19
C ASN A 71 -19.74 -14.20 1.90
N GLY A 72 -19.77 -15.47 1.49
CA GLY A 72 -19.05 -15.94 0.29
C GLY A 72 -17.53 -16.12 0.50
N LEU A 73 -17.04 -15.83 1.69
CA LEU A 73 -15.70 -16.20 2.14
C LEU A 73 -15.82 -17.58 2.80
N SER A 74 -15.40 -18.63 2.09
CA SER A 74 -15.27 -19.95 2.71
C SER A 74 -14.12 -19.94 3.72
N ALA A 75 -14.19 -20.83 4.72
CA ALA A 75 -13.06 -21.04 5.65
C ALA A 75 -11.76 -21.34 4.91
N ASP A 76 -11.86 -22.02 3.76
CA ASP A 76 -10.72 -22.30 2.89
C ASP A 76 -10.19 -21.01 2.22
N SER A 77 -11.06 -20.13 1.73
CA SER A 77 -10.64 -18.85 1.14
C SER A 77 -10.08 -17.85 2.17
N LEU A 78 -10.50 -17.93 3.43
CA LEU A 78 -9.89 -17.16 4.53
C LEU A 78 -8.51 -17.71 4.89
N LYS A 79 -8.39 -19.02 5.00
CA LYS A 79 -7.13 -19.72 5.24
C LYS A 79 -6.15 -19.50 4.08
N GLU A 80 -6.63 -19.53 2.85
CA GLU A 80 -5.87 -19.15 1.66
C GLU A 80 -5.47 -17.68 1.69
N SER A 81 -6.38 -16.75 1.99
CA SER A 81 -6.08 -15.30 2.07
C SER A 81 -5.10 -14.94 3.19
N MET A 82 -5.13 -15.67 4.31
CA MET A 82 -4.23 -15.43 5.44
C MET A 82 -2.88 -16.13 5.24
N ASN A 83 -2.83 -17.31 4.63
CA ASN A 83 -1.59 -17.87 4.11
C ASN A 83 -0.94 -16.93 3.08
N LEU A 84 -1.75 -16.24 2.29
CA LEU A 84 -1.37 -15.21 1.33
C LEU A 84 -0.65 -14.02 1.98
N LEU A 85 -1.14 -13.52 3.12
CA LEU A 85 -0.50 -12.44 3.87
C LEU A 85 0.81 -12.90 4.54
N SER A 86 0.88 -14.15 5.00
CA SER A 86 2.11 -14.75 5.52
C SER A 86 3.13 -15.04 4.42
N ASP A 87 2.66 -15.31 3.21
CA ASP A 87 3.46 -15.69 2.05
C ASP A 87 3.41 -14.63 0.92
N LEU A 88 3.20 -13.35 1.25
CA LEU A 88 3.36 -12.23 0.29
C LEU A 88 4.71 -12.31 -0.48
N SER A 89 5.70 -12.99 0.09
CA SER A 89 6.95 -13.32 -0.58
C SER A 89 6.77 -14.33 -1.73
N ILE A 90 5.69 -15.14 -1.73
CA ILE A 90 5.39 -16.10 -2.82
C ILE A 90 4.83 -15.39 -4.05
N LEU A 91 4.16 -14.24 -3.85
CA LEU A 91 3.58 -13.47 -4.94
C LEU A 91 4.58 -12.58 -5.66
N LEU A 92 5.67 -12.23 -5.01
CA LEU A 92 6.76 -11.53 -5.65
C LEU A 92 7.69 -12.57 -6.25
N PRO A 93 7.86 -12.58 -7.61
CA PRO A 93 8.81 -13.46 -8.24
C PRO A 93 10.17 -13.23 -7.61
N ASP A 94 10.90 -14.33 -7.36
CA ASP A 94 12.25 -14.23 -6.84
C ASP A 94 13.15 -13.43 -7.80
N LYS A 95 14.26 -12.92 -7.28
CA LYS A 95 15.17 -12.07 -8.04
C LYS A 95 15.67 -12.74 -9.33
N ASP A 96 15.86 -14.05 -9.30
CA ASP A 96 16.41 -14.79 -10.43
C ASP A 96 15.35 -14.92 -11.53
N THR A 97 14.09 -15.19 -11.18
CA THR A 97 12.94 -15.18 -12.08
C THR A 97 12.76 -13.79 -12.73
N VAL A 98 12.77 -12.70 -11.93
CA VAL A 98 12.69 -11.34 -12.46
C VAL A 98 13.84 -11.04 -13.41
N SER A 99 15.07 -11.41 -13.05
CA SER A 99 16.25 -11.20 -13.90
C SER A 99 16.18 -12.01 -15.19
N SER A 100 15.67 -13.23 -15.13
CA SER A 100 15.48 -14.11 -16.29
C SER A 100 14.46 -13.52 -17.27
N LEU A 101 13.29 -13.09 -16.76
CA LEU A 101 12.25 -12.44 -17.57
C LEU A 101 12.77 -11.14 -18.22
N LEU A 102 13.35 -10.24 -17.41
CA LEU A 102 13.91 -8.99 -17.91
C LEU A 102 15.02 -9.22 -18.93
N GLY A 103 15.88 -10.22 -18.71
CA GLY A 103 16.92 -10.59 -19.68
C GLY A 103 16.31 -11.08 -20.99
N ARG A 104 15.39 -12.03 -20.94
CA ARG A 104 14.76 -12.64 -22.12
C ARG A 104 14.00 -11.63 -22.95
N TYR A 105 13.08 -10.89 -22.36
CA TYR A 105 12.26 -9.90 -23.08
C TYR A 105 13.06 -8.66 -23.45
N GLY A 106 14.01 -8.26 -22.60
CA GLY A 106 14.93 -7.16 -22.90
C GLY A 106 15.80 -7.45 -24.12
N HIS A 107 16.28 -8.69 -24.30
CA HIS A 107 17.01 -9.07 -25.51
C HIS A 107 16.14 -9.00 -26.76
N LEU A 108 14.88 -9.43 -26.71
CA LEU A 108 13.97 -9.32 -27.86
C LEU A 108 13.76 -7.86 -28.29
N ILE A 109 13.74 -6.93 -27.34
CA ILE A 109 13.64 -5.50 -27.66
C ILE A 109 14.96 -5.00 -28.26
N ILE A 110 16.09 -5.32 -27.64
CA ILE A 110 17.42 -4.86 -28.08
C ILE A 110 17.77 -5.42 -29.46
N ASP A 111 17.47 -6.69 -29.72
CA ASP A 111 17.77 -7.35 -31.00
C ASP A 111 17.01 -6.75 -32.21
N ASN A 112 15.87 -6.09 -31.94
CA ASN A 112 15.07 -5.38 -32.94
C ASN A 112 15.38 -3.87 -33.01
N MET A 113 16.30 -3.37 -32.18
CA MET A 113 16.67 -1.96 -32.09
C MET A 113 17.86 -1.66 -33.03
N GLU A 114 17.79 -0.55 -33.72
CA GLU A 114 18.89 0.01 -34.48
C GLU A 114 19.55 1.15 -33.69
N ASP A 115 20.89 1.29 -33.86
CA ASP A 115 21.62 2.41 -33.29
C ASP A 115 21.12 3.72 -33.90
N GLY A 116 20.72 4.67 -33.09
CA GLY A 116 20.34 6.00 -33.48
C GLY A 116 21.50 6.99 -33.30
N LEU A 117 21.33 7.94 -32.42
CA LEU A 117 22.27 9.02 -32.18
C LEU A 117 22.99 8.85 -30.83
N SER A 118 24.18 9.43 -30.77
CA SER A 118 24.87 9.64 -29.49
C SER A 118 25.29 11.13 -29.41
N ALA A 119 24.94 11.81 -28.34
CA ALA A 119 25.22 13.23 -28.15
C ALA A 119 25.61 13.53 -26.70
N GLN A 120 26.42 14.58 -26.54
CA GLN A 120 26.65 15.16 -25.22
C GLN A 120 25.53 16.16 -24.92
N GLU A 121 24.87 15.99 -23.79
CA GLU A 121 23.76 16.82 -23.36
C GLU A 121 23.91 17.24 -21.90
N ASN A 122 23.55 18.48 -21.59
CA ASN A 122 23.35 18.90 -20.20
C ASN A 122 21.88 18.69 -19.84
N VAL A 123 21.61 17.64 -19.11
CA VAL A 123 20.25 17.27 -18.68
C VAL A 123 19.91 18.02 -17.42
N SER A 124 18.72 18.59 -17.34
CA SER A 124 18.28 19.40 -16.20
C SER A 124 16.87 19.00 -15.77
N GLU A 125 16.67 18.80 -14.44
CA GLU A 125 15.37 18.59 -13.82
C GLU A 125 15.33 19.35 -12.48
N GLU A 126 14.26 20.13 -12.27
CA GLU A 126 14.00 20.88 -11.03
C GLU A 126 15.22 21.68 -10.52
N GLY A 127 15.95 22.29 -11.44
CA GLY A 127 17.13 23.11 -11.14
C GLY A 127 18.41 22.33 -10.87
N VAL A 128 18.38 21.00 -10.96
CA VAL A 128 19.55 20.13 -10.87
C VAL A 128 19.97 19.74 -12.28
N SER A 129 21.27 19.86 -12.59
CA SER A 129 21.80 19.57 -13.93
C SER A 129 23.02 18.66 -13.87
N GLU A 130 23.10 17.74 -14.83
CA GLU A 130 24.25 16.87 -15.04
C GLU A 130 24.64 16.84 -16.52
N ASP A 131 25.96 16.80 -16.78
CA ASP A 131 26.48 16.55 -18.12
C ASP A 131 26.46 15.05 -18.38
N CYS A 132 25.73 14.64 -19.43
CA CYS A 132 25.48 13.26 -19.78
C CYS A 132 25.83 12.96 -21.23
N THR A 133 26.13 11.71 -21.52
CA THR A 133 26.08 11.18 -22.88
C THR A 133 24.71 10.56 -23.08
N MET A 134 23.94 11.11 -24.00
CA MET A 134 22.69 10.53 -24.49
C MET A 134 23.01 9.47 -25.54
N TYR A 135 22.40 8.33 -25.41
CA TYR A 135 22.37 7.26 -26.42
C TYR A 135 20.91 7.04 -26.81
N GLU A 136 20.67 7.04 -28.13
CA GLU A 136 19.35 6.78 -28.71
C GLU A 136 19.37 5.46 -29.46
N GLY A 137 18.35 4.66 -29.27
CA GLY A 137 18.02 3.50 -30.08
C GLY A 137 16.68 3.70 -30.75
N GLN A 138 16.52 3.17 -31.96
CA GLN A 138 15.30 3.29 -32.76
C GLN A 138 14.81 1.92 -33.20
N ILE A 139 13.49 1.73 -33.20
CA ILE A 139 12.84 0.54 -33.77
C ILE A 139 12.01 1.01 -34.99
N LYS A 140 12.30 0.46 -36.13
CA LYS A 140 11.53 0.70 -37.36
C LYS A 140 10.18 -0.01 -37.29
N ALA A 141 9.17 0.50 -38.00
CA ALA A 141 7.82 -0.07 -37.97
C ALA A 141 7.81 -1.58 -38.30
N ALA A 142 8.55 -1.99 -39.30
CA ALA A 142 8.69 -3.42 -39.64
C ALA A 142 9.35 -4.23 -38.51
N ASN A 143 10.40 -3.70 -37.87
CA ASN A 143 11.06 -4.36 -36.74
C ASN A 143 10.16 -4.35 -35.48
N ALA A 144 9.35 -3.30 -35.29
CA ALA A 144 8.38 -3.23 -34.16
C ALA A 144 7.32 -4.33 -34.29
N VAL A 145 6.80 -4.57 -35.49
CA VAL A 145 5.87 -5.67 -35.79
C VAL A 145 6.50 -7.02 -35.45
N GLU A 146 7.75 -7.25 -35.93
CA GLU A 146 8.50 -8.47 -35.67
C GLU A 146 8.82 -8.63 -34.16
N MET A 147 9.21 -7.57 -33.49
CA MET A 147 9.47 -7.57 -32.04
C MET A 147 8.22 -7.98 -31.26
N VAL A 148 7.05 -7.39 -31.56
CA VAL A 148 5.77 -7.74 -30.91
C VAL A 148 5.44 -9.20 -31.16
N ARG A 149 5.64 -9.72 -32.37
CA ARG A 149 5.46 -11.15 -32.70
C ARG A 149 6.35 -12.02 -31.82
N GLN A 150 7.65 -11.74 -31.76
CA GLN A 150 8.61 -12.51 -30.95
C GLN A 150 8.30 -12.48 -29.48
N ILE A 151 7.89 -11.32 -28.95
CA ILE A 151 7.47 -11.17 -27.53
C ILE A 151 6.22 -12.01 -27.28
N ALA A 152 5.19 -11.91 -28.11
CA ALA A 152 3.93 -12.63 -27.94
C ALA A 152 4.13 -14.16 -28.04
N GLU A 153 4.87 -14.63 -29.04
CA GLU A 153 5.20 -16.06 -29.18
C GLU A 153 6.00 -16.59 -27.98
N THR A 154 6.96 -15.80 -27.48
CA THR A 154 7.76 -16.17 -26.32
C THR A 154 6.91 -16.21 -25.06
N ALA A 155 6.07 -15.19 -24.83
CA ALA A 155 5.24 -15.06 -23.63
C ALA A 155 4.15 -16.12 -23.54
N ARG A 156 3.60 -16.53 -24.67
CA ARG A 156 2.53 -17.54 -24.78
C ARG A 156 2.89 -18.86 -24.12
N ASP A 157 4.14 -19.30 -24.28
CA ASP A 157 4.62 -20.60 -23.80
C ASP A 157 5.69 -20.47 -22.69
N ASP A 158 5.85 -19.25 -22.13
CA ASP A 158 6.84 -18.97 -21.09
C ASP A 158 6.46 -19.64 -19.77
N LYS A 159 7.31 -20.54 -19.30
CA LYS A 159 7.08 -21.31 -18.07
C LYS A 159 7.14 -20.45 -16.81
N GLU A 160 7.95 -19.40 -16.83
CA GLU A 160 8.08 -18.50 -15.68
C GLU A 160 6.84 -17.61 -15.58
N ILE A 161 6.33 -17.09 -16.70
CA ILE A 161 5.03 -16.38 -16.71
C ILE A 161 3.91 -17.33 -16.28
N LYS A 162 3.87 -18.56 -16.81
CA LYS A 162 2.88 -19.55 -16.36
C LYS A 162 2.95 -19.79 -14.85
N SER A 163 4.16 -19.95 -14.31
CA SER A 163 4.36 -20.15 -12.87
C SER A 163 3.83 -18.98 -12.03
N LEU A 164 3.91 -17.72 -12.54
CA LEU A 164 3.33 -16.56 -11.84
C LEU A 164 1.80 -16.64 -11.79
N PHE A 165 1.16 -17.05 -12.92
CA PHE A 165 -0.29 -17.28 -12.92
C PHE A 165 -0.70 -18.43 -12.01
N ASP A 166 0.05 -19.56 -12.04
CA ASP A 166 -0.20 -20.71 -11.18
C ASP A 166 -0.08 -20.30 -9.69
N SER A 167 0.98 -19.58 -9.32
CA SER A 167 1.16 -19.08 -7.95
C SER A 167 0.05 -18.11 -7.52
N ALA A 168 -0.39 -17.21 -8.42
CA ALA A 168 -1.49 -16.30 -8.15
C ALA A 168 -2.84 -17.04 -8.01
N ALA A 169 -3.03 -18.13 -8.75
CA ALA A 169 -4.22 -18.99 -8.63
C ALA A 169 -4.20 -19.80 -7.33
N GLU A 170 -3.07 -20.41 -6.98
CA GLU A 170 -2.88 -21.13 -5.70
C GLU A 170 -3.11 -20.20 -4.50
N ALA A 171 -2.73 -18.94 -4.65
CA ALA A 171 -2.94 -17.89 -3.68
C ALA A 171 -4.38 -17.34 -3.64
N GLY A 172 -5.29 -17.79 -4.50
CA GLY A 172 -6.68 -17.33 -4.58
C GLY A 172 -6.85 -15.88 -5.12
N ILE A 173 -5.77 -15.27 -5.64
CA ILE A 173 -5.79 -13.91 -6.21
C ILE A 173 -6.31 -13.92 -7.65
N SER A 174 -6.02 -15.01 -8.38
CA SER A 174 -6.45 -15.21 -9.76
C SER A 174 -7.26 -16.49 -9.92
N LYS A 175 -7.99 -16.59 -11.04
CA LYS A 175 -8.67 -17.82 -11.43
C LYS A 175 -7.74 -18.66 -12.31
N GLU A 176 -7.83 -19.97 -12.24
CA GLU A 176 -7.06 -20.89 -13.13
C GLU A 176 -7.28 -20.60 -14.63
N GLU A 177 -8.43 -19.97 -14.97
CA GLU A 177 -8.76 -19.62 -16.35
C GLU A 177 -7.98 -18.41 -16.87
N GLN A 178 -7.39 -17.57 -16.00
CA GLN A 178 -6.73 -16.32 -16.42
C GLN A 178 -5.46 -16.54 -17.27
N TYR A 179 -4.73 -17.63 -17.02
CA TYR A 179 -3.61 -17.96 -17.92
C TYR A 179 -4.07 -18.30 -19.32
N LYS A 180 -5.23 -18.97 -19.44
CA LYS A 180 -5.82 -19.24 -20.74
C LYS A 180 -6.31 -17.96 -21.42
N GLU A 181 -6.95 -17.07 -20.70
CA GLU A 181 -7.37 -15.76 -21.21
C GLU A 181 -6.16 -14.94 -21.69
N PHE A 182 -5.05 -14.99 -20.95
CA PHE A 182 -3.78 -14.39 -21.37
C PHE A 182 -3.26 -15.00 -22.68
N GLN A 183 -3.28 -16.33 -22.82
CA GLN A 183 -2.87 -17.00 -24.07
C GLN A 183 -3.80 -16.65 -25.24
N ASP A 184 -5.12 -16.63 -25.01
CA ASP A 184 -6.10 -16.27 -26.02
C ASP A 184 -5.90 -14.80 -26.50
N ALA A 185 -5.57 -13.87 -25.59
CA ALA A 185 -5.23 -12.48 -25.93
C ALA A 185 -3.92 -12.37 -26.74
N LEU A 186 -2.93 -13.20 -26.44
CA LEU A 186 -1.70 -13.24 -27.23
C LEU A 186 -1.94 -13.83 -28.64
N ASP A 187 -2.83 -14.82 -28.78
CA ASP A 187 -3.21 -15.39 -30.08
C ASP A 187 -3.98 -14.34 -30.92
N GLU A 188 -4.83 -13.52 -30.31
CA GLU A 188 -5.48 -12.38 -30.98
C GLU A 188 -4.45 -11.34 -31.44
N LEU A 189 -3.52 -10.94 -30.56
CA LEU A 189 -2.43 -10.03 -30.87
C LEU A 189 -1.57 -10.55 -32.05
N LEU A 190 -1.21 -11.83 -32.06
CA LEU A 190 -0.45 -12.44 -33.15
C LEU A 190 -1.21 -12.36 -34.49
N SER A 191 -2.52 -12.54 -34.48
CA SER A 191 -3.37 -12.39 -35.66
C SER A 191 -3.43 -10.94 -36.17
N GLU A 192 -3.44 -9.96 -35.26
CA GLU A 192 -3.37 -8.54 -35.63
C GLU A 192 -2.00 -8.17 -36.23
N VAL A 193 -0.92 -8.69 -35.63
CA VAL A 193 0.45 -8.50 -36.09
C VAL A 193 0.66 -9.04 -37.53
N GLU A 194 0.07 -10.19 -37.89
CA GLU A 194 0.13 -10.74 -39.26
C GLU A 194 -0.47 -9.77 -40.29
N THR A 195 -1.56 -9.08 -39.91
CA THR A 195 -2.20 -8.08 -40.79
C THR A 195 -1.41 -6.76 -40.88
N ALA A 196 -0.75 -6.38 -39.81
CA ALA A 196 0.09 -5.17 -39.73
C ALA A 196 1.38 -5.29 -40.54
N ASP A 197 1.96 -6.50 -40.62
CA ASP A 197 3.20 -6.77 -41.33
C ASP A 197 3.13 -6.42 -42.83
N GLU A 198 1.96 -6.59 -43.46
CA GLU A 198 1.74 -6.24 -44.88
C GLU A 198 1.84 -4.73 -45.17
N SER A 199 1.68 -3.88 -44.16
CA SER A 199 1.67 -2.42 -44.26
C SER A 199 2.86 -1.73 -43.60
N ALA A 200 3.68 -2.46 -42.85
CA ALA A 200 4.81 -1.91 -42.13
C ALA A 200 5.92 -1.43 -43.06
N ASP A 201 6.39 -0.21 -42.86
CA ASP A 201 7.44 0.43 -43.64
C ASP A 201 8.74 0.58 -42.81
N ASN A 202 9.70 1.30 -43.37
CA ASN A 202 11.01 1.54 -42.77
C ASN A 202 11.05 2.86 -41.97
N SER A 203 9.91 3.46 -41.64
CA SER A 203 9.87 4.63 -40.75
C SER A 203 10.22 4.20 -39.33
N THR A 204 10.74 5.15 -38.53
CA THR A 204 10.92 4.91 -37.10
C THR A 204 9.56 4.91 -36.42
N ALA A 205 9.25 3.86 -35.67
CA ALA A 205 7.99 3.73 -34.94
C ALA A 205 8.16 3.96 -33.42
N ILE A 206 9.31 3.54 -32.89
CA ILE A 206 9.61 3.66 -31.47
C ILE A 206 11.03 4.22 -31.31
N TYR A 207 11.22 5.07 -30.33
CA TYR A 207 12.54 5.52 -29.89
C TYR A 207 12.76 5.22 -28.41
N SER A 208 14.03 5.08 -28.04
CA SER A 208 14.46 4.93 -26.64
C SER A 208 15.72 5.73 -26.41
N LYS A 209 15.71 6.60 -25.40
CA LYS A 209 16.88 7.40 -24.99
C LYS A 209 17.34 7.00 -23.61
N ILE A 210 18.66 6.94 -23.44
CA ILE A 210 19.32 6.66 -22.17
C ILE A 210 20.36 7.75 -21.94
N TRP A 211 20.33 8.38 -20.78
CA TRP A 211 21.33 9.35 -20.36
C TRP A 211 22.27 8.72 -19.35
N VAL A 212 23.56 8.75 -19.67
CA VAL A 212 24.63 8.21 -18.84
C VAL A 212 25.54 9.36 -18.41
N ASN A 213 25.74 9.52 -17.10
CA ASN A 213 26.59 10.58 -16.58
C ASN A 213 28.08 10.24 -16.64
N GLY A 214 28.95 11.17 -16.21
CA GLY A 214 30.40 11.00 -16.21
C GLY A 214 30.95 9.90 -15.27
N GLU A 215 30.10 9.28 -14.45
CA GLU A 215 30.43 8.14 -13.59
C GLU A 215 29.92 6.80 -14.15
N ASP A 216 29.54 6.76 -15.43
CA ASP A 216 28.94 5.60 -16.13
C ASP A 216 27.61 5.12 -15.49
N LYS A 217 26.88 6.02 -14.84
CA LYS A 217 25.56 5.72 -14.27
C LYS A 217 24.45 6.18 -15.21
N VAL A 218 23.44 5.34 -15.40
CA VAL A 218 22.20 5.74 -16.05
C VAL A 218 21.45 6.66 -15.09
N VAL A 219 21.22 7.89 -15.51
CA VAL A 219 20.51 8.94 -14.77
C VAL A 219 19.19 9.34 -15.39
N GLY A 220 18.89 8.80 -16.59
CA GLY A 220 17.63 9.03 -17.26
C GLY A 220 17.33 7.99 -18.32
N ARG A 221 16.06 7.76 -18.52
CA ARG A 221 15.48 6.95 -19.61
C ARG A 221 14.22 7.62 -20.14
N GLU A 222 14.04 7.55 -21.44
CA GLU A 222 12.81 7.95 -22.10
C GLU A 222 12.54 6.96 -23.21
N PHE A 223 11.29 6.61 -23.41
CA PHE A 223 10.86 5.92 -24.62
C PHE A 223 9.48 6.39 -25.05
N GLY A 224 9.22 6.31 -26.32
CA GLY A 224 7.97 6.76 -26.90
C GLY A 224 7.81 6.31 -28.34
N THR A 225 6.75 6.81 -28.95
CA THR A 225 6.41 6.57 -30.36
C THR A 225 6.89 7.71 -31.23
N VAL A 226 7.05 7.42 -32.53
CA VAL A 226 7.39 8.42 -33.55
C VAL A 226 6.30 8.43 -34.61
N GLU A 227 5.72 9.58 -34.86
CA GLU A 227 4.77 9.81 -35.93
C GLU A 227 5.38 10.79 -36.96
N GLY A 228 5.81 10.31 -38.12
CA GLY A 228 6.58 11.09 -39.06
C GLY A 228 7.95 11.50 -38.51
N THR A 229 8.08 12.72 -37.98
CA THR A 229 9.29 13.23 -37.34
C THR A 229 9.02 13.68 -35.89
N GLU A 230 7.82 13.50 -35.39
CA GLU A 230 7.40 13.91 -34.06
C GLU A 230 7.54 12.75 -33.09
N GLU A 231 8.32 12.96 -32.04
CA GLU A 231 8.50 12.03 -30.93
C GLU A 231 7.45 12.33 -29.85
N THR A 232 6.73 11.32 -29.41
CA THR A 232 5.76 11.43 -28.33
C THR A 232 6.21 10.49 -27.18
N PRO A 233 6.69 11.03 -26.07
CA PRO A 233 7.08 10.24 -24.91
C PRO A 233 5.87 9.48 -24.33
N ILE A 234 6.06 8.19 -24.05
CA ILE A 234 5.13 7.36 -23.28
C ILE A 234 5.62 7.25 -21.83
N PHE A 235 6.92 7.13 -21.67
CA PHE A 235 7.56 7.06 -20.37
C PHE A 235 8.80 7.93 -20.34
N VAL A 236 8.99 8.64 -19.25
CA VAL A 236 10.22 9.36 -18.95
C VAL A 236 10.58 9.15 -17.47
N TRP A 237 11.85 8.91 -17.23
CA TRP A 237 12.43 8.87 -15.89
C TRP A 237 13.78 9.58 -15.92
N LYS A 238 13.97 10.54 -15.01
CA LYS A 238 15.25 11.20 -14.80
C LYS A 238 15.48 11.37 -13.30
N ALA A 239 16.66 10.97 -12.83
CA ALA A 239 17.08 11.12 -11.45
C ALA A 239 18.50 11.69 -11.44
N LEU A 240 18.57 13.03 -11.40
CA LEU A 240 19.81 13.79 -11.48
C LEU A 240 20.36 14.10 -10.10
N SER A 241 21.68 14.26 -10.00
CA SER A 241 22.35 14.66 -8.77
C SER A 241 23.51 15.63 -9.02
N ALA A 242 23.58 16.70 -8.23
CA ALA A 242 24.66 17.67 -8.27
C ALA A 242 25.08 18.01 -6.84
N GLY A 243 26.18 17.41 -6.39
CA GLY A 243 26.61 17.50 -5.00
C GLY A 243 25.62 16.84 -4.04
N SER A 244 25.01 17.65 -3.16
CA SER A 244 23.94 17.19 -2.25
C SER A 244 22.55 17.31 -2.84
N SER A 245 22.38 18.03 -3.95
CA SER A 245 21.08 18.27 -4.57
C SER A 245 20.67 17.14 -5.51
N SER A 246 19.41 16.81 -5.55
CA SER A 246 18.81 15.82 -6.47
C SER A 246 17.56 16.37 -7.14
N GLY A 247 17.38 16.04 -8.42
CA GLY A 247 16.18 16.34 -9.19
C GLY A 247 15.56 15.04 -9.70
N LEU A 248 14.25 14.94 -9.67
CA LEU A 248 13.49 13.76 -10.07
C LEU A 248 12.37 14.15 -11.05
N LEU A 249 12.26 13.38 -12.11
CA LEU A 249 11.09 13.31 -12.99
C LEU A 249 10.75 11.85 -13.24
N ILE A 250 9.50 11.48 -13.02
CA ILE A 250 8.91 10.22 -13.50
C ILE A 250 7.61 10.58 -14.17
N GLY A 251 7.49 10.28 -15.47
CA GLY A 251 6.31 10.63 -16.27
C GLY A 251 5.80 9.43 -17.05
N LEU A 252 4.49 9.36 -17.19
CA LEU A 252 3.76 8.41 -18.01
C LEU A 252 2.72 9.17 -18.83
N ALA A 253 2.59 8.82 -20.10
CA ALA A 253 1.56 9.33 -20.99
C ALA A 253 0.84 8.18 -21.69
N SER A 254 -0.48 8.23 -21.72
CA SER A 254 -1.32 7.26 -22.44
C SER A 254 -2.62 7.92 -22.87
N ASP A 255 -3.02 7.72 -24.12
CA ASP A 255 -4.32 8.17 -24.68
C ASP A 255 -4.65 9.65 -24.43
N GLY A 256 -3.61 10.50 -24.49
CA GLY A 256 -3.76 11.95 -24.28
C GLY A 256 -3.79 12.40 -22.83
N SER A 257 -3.72 11.48 -21.88
CA SER A 257 -3.56 11.78 -20.44
C SER A 257 -2.11 11.63 -20.00
N THR A 258 -1.68 12.49 -19.09
CA THR A 258 -0.31 12.49 -18.53
C THR A 258 -0.34 12.44 -17.01
N VAL A 259 0.56 11.65 -16.45
CA VAL A 259 0.82 11.63 -15.00
C VAL A 259 2.32 11.82 -14.81
N ALA A 260 2.71 12.78 -14.00
CA ALA A 260 4.13 13.01 -13.70
C ALA A 260 4.35 13.28 -12.21
N LEU A 261 5.43 12.72 -11.68
CA LEU A 261 5.99 13.06 -10.38
C LEU A 261 7.28 13.83 -10.63
N THR A 262 7.31 15.08 -10.23
CA THR A 262 8.50 15.93 -10.32
C THR A 262 8.89 16.47 -8.95
N GLY A 263 10.14 16.80 -8.77
CA GLY A 263 10.58 17.42 -7.53
C GLY A 263 12.07 17.45 -7.35
N SER A 264 12.49 18.14 -6.30
CA SER A 264 13.91 18.23 -5.93
C SER A 264 14.10 18.07 -4.43
N GLY A 265 15.31 17.69 -4.07
CA GLY A 265 15.68 17.50 -2.67
C GLY A 265 17.17 17.70 -2.44
N THR A 266 17.54 17.71 -1.16
CA THR A 266 18.92 17.71 -0.71
C THR A 266 19.17 16.51 0.19
N THR A 267 20.32 15.85 0.00
CA THR A 267 20.75 14.74 0.85
C THR A 267 21.93 15.18 1.71
N GLU A 268 21.74 15.26 3.01
CA GLU A 268 22.79 15.56 3.97
C GLU A 268 22.96 14.38 4.94
N ASN A 269 24.20 13.90 5.07
CA ASN A 269 24.52 12.74 5.91
C ASN A 269 23.65 11.48 5.63
N GLY A 270 23.25 11.28 4.36
CA GLY A 270 22.40 10.15 3.96
C GLY A 270 20.90 10.35 4.21
N LEU A 271 20.49 11.54 4.65
CA LEU A 271 19.09 11.90 4.89
C LEU A 271 18.59 12.85 3.80
N LEU A 272 17.56 12.43 3.06
CA LEU A 272 16.92 13.19 2.01
C LEU A 272 15.82 14.10 2.59
N THR A 273 15.86 15.37 2.23
CA THR A 273 14.76 16.32 2.43
C THR A 273 14.44 16.97 1.10
N GLY A 274 13.18 17.04 0.71
CA GLY A 274 12.79 17.56 -0.59
C GLY A 274 11.28 17.71 -0.76
N ASP A 275 10.90 18.40 -1.84
CA ASP A 275 9.52 18.66 -2.24
C ASP A 275 9.26 18.04 -3.62
N TYR A 276 8.14 17.33 -3.71
CA TYR A 276 7.72 16.61 -4.92
C TYR A 276 6.26 16.90 -5.21
N THR A 277 5.90 16.94 -6.49
CA THR A 277 4.53 17.18 -6.93
C THR A 277 4.11 16.12 -7.93
N LEU A 278 2.97 15.49 -7.67
CA LEU A 278 2.28 14.65 -8.63
C LEU A 278 1.32 15.52 -9.42
N THR A 279 1.49 15.52 -10.74
CA THR A 279 0.58 16.20 -11.68
C THR A 279 -0.20 15.19 -12.50
N VAL A 280 -1.45 15.52 -12.80
CA VAL A 280 -2.31 14.77 -13.73
C VAL A 280 -2.80 15.76 -14.78
N ASP A 281 -2.53 15.48 -16.04
CA ASP A 281 -2.84 16.35 -17.18
C ASP A 281 -2.33 17.80 -16.99
N GLY A 282 -1.13 17.92 -16.41
CA GLY A 282 -0.48 19.22 -16.13
C GLY A 282 -1.06 19.98 -14.93
N THR A 283 -1.97 19.37 -14.19
CA THR A 283 -2.56 19.98 -12.98
C THR A 283 -1.97 19.32 -11.72
N ASP A 284 -1.46 20.12 -10.80
CA ASP A 284 -0.93 19.63 -9.53
C ASP A 284 -2.04 18.95 -8.73
N SER A 285 -1.87 17.66 -8.45
CA SER A 285 -2.89 16.84 -7.79
C SER A 285 -2.51 16.45 -6.38
N LEU A 286 -1.21 16.30 -6.10
CA LEU A 286 -0.69 15.96 -4.78
C LEU A 286 0.70 16.56 -4.60
N ALA A 287 0.92 17.28 -3.50
CA ALA A 287 2.26 17.69 -3.08
C ALA A 287 2.75 16.77 -1.95
N VAL A 288 4.01 16.40 -2.03
CA VAL A 288 4.68 15.49 -1.08
C VAL A 288 5.94 16.17 -0.57
N HIS A 289 5.95 16.54 0.69
CA HIS A 289 7.17 16.96 1.38
C HIS A 289 7.81 15.76 2.07
N VAL A 290 9.08 15.54 1.80
CA VAL A 290 9.91 14.48 2.43
C VAL A 290 10.87 15.13 3.39
N GLU A 291 10.90 14.68 4.65
CA GLU A 291 11.80 15.19 5.66
C GLU A 291 12.68 14.06 6.21
N LYS A 292 13.99 14.21 6.03
CA LYS A 292 15.03 13.33 6.61
C LYS A 292 14.82 11.84 6.31
N LEU A 293 14.36 11.51 5.11
CA LEU A 293 14.24 10.13 4.68
C LEU A 293 15.64 9.50 4.55
N GLU A 294 15.85 8.41 5.24
CA GLU A 294 17.08 7.65 5.17
C GLU A 294 17.21 6.97 3.80
N THR A 295 18.19 7.40 3.00
CA THR A 295 18.36 6.91 1.62
C THR A 295 19.12 5.58 1.55
N LYS A 296 19.86 5.23 2.61
CA LYS A 296 20.65 4.00 2.70
C LYS A 296 20.51 3.41 4.10
N PRO A 297 19.39 2.74 4.40
CA PRO A 297 19.19 2.10 5.69
C PRO A 297 20.24 0.99 5.91
N GLU A 298 20.67 0.79 7.14
CA GLU A 298 21.62 -0.27 7.51
C GLU A 298 21.11 -1.66 7.12
N LYS A 299 19.79 -1.85 7.15
CA LYS A 299 19.11 -3.09 6.76
C LYS A 299 17.93 -2.76 5.89
N ALA A 300 17.77 -3.45 4.77
CA ALA A 300 16.63 -3.27 3.87
C ALA A 300 15.30 -3.45 4.60
N GLY A 301 14.36 -2.54 4.33
CA GLY A 301 13.04 -2.52 4.99
C GLY A 301 12.99 -1.69 6.28
N TYR A 302 14.11 -1.23 6.80
CA TYR A 302 14.17 -0.38 8.00
C TYR A 302 14.48 1.06 7.60
N TYR A 303 13.45 1.86 7.38
CA TYR A 303 13.56 3.26 6.97
C TYR A 303 13.13 4.18 8.11
N ASN A 304 13.81 5.34 8.21
CA ASN A 304 13.42 6.45 9.05
C ASN A 304 13.15 7.66 8.15
N GLY A 305 12.16 8.48 8.50
CA GLY A 305 11.82 9.67 7.75
C GLY A 305 10.34 10.04 7.86
N LYS A 306 10.01 11.23 7.37
CA LYS A 306 8.64 11.74 7.41
C LYS A 306 8.20 12.17 6.01
N PHE A 307 6.95 11.90 5.69
CA PHE A 307 6.26 12.38 4.50
C PHE A 307 5.06 13.22 4.93
N THR A 308 4.88 14.35 4.29
CA THR A 308 3.68 15.17 4.44
C THR A 308 3.03 15.32 3.06
N LEU A 309 1.80 14.84 2.94
CA LEU A 309 1.01 14.88 1.71
C LEU A 309 -0.08 15.93 1.82
N THR A 310 -0.19 16.80 0.84
CA THR A 310 -1.20 17.88 0.78
C THR A 310 -1.81 17.95 -0.62
N ILE A 311 -3.04 18.43 -0.70
CA ILE A 311 -3.73 18.70 -1.97
C ILE A 311 -3.50 20.17 -2.32
N PRO A 312 -2.83 20.49 -3.44
CA PRO A 312 -2.62 21.86 -3.87
C PRO A 312 -3.93 22.56 -4.25
N THR A 313 -4.05 23.86 -3.97
CA THR A 313 -5.24 24.66 -4.36
C THR A 313 -5.26 25.03 -5.83
N ASN A 314 -4.12 24.94 -6.53
CA ASN A 314 -3.92 25.37 -7.92
C ASN A 314 -4.40 26.81 -8.20
N GLY A 315 -4.40 27.67 -7.17
CA GLY A 315 -4.90 29.04 -7.28
C GLY A 315 -6.42 29.14 -7.40
N SER A 316 -7.15 28.08 -7.07
CA SER A 316 -8.60 28.08 -7.05
C SER A 316 -9.14 29.03 -5.97
N GLU A 317 -10.13 29.84 -6.32
CA GLU A 317 -10.92 30.63 -5.36
C GLU A 317 -12.09 29.83 -4.74
N ASP A 318 -12.19 28.54 -5.09
CA ASP A 318 -13.23 27.63 -4.60
C ASP A 318 -13.05 27.34 -3.12
N GLU A 319 -14.10 27.55 -2.33
CA GLU A 319 -14.08 27.29 -0.88
C GLU A 319 -13.85 25.80 -0.56
N GLU A 320 -14.32 24.87 -1.40
CA GLU A 320 -14.11 23.44 -1.21
C GLU A 320 -12.63 23.07 -1.47
N ALA A 321 -12.00 23.61 -2.50
CA ALA A 321 -10.59 23.41 -2.79
C ALA A 321 -9.70 23.97 -1.67
N ASN A 322 -10.02 25.15 -1.16
CA ASN A 322 -9.35 25.79 -0.03
C ASN A 322 -9.52 24.99 1.27
N MET A 323 -10.68 24.38 1.47
CA MET A 323 -10.91 23.49 2.62
C MET A 323 -10.07 22.22 2.49
N LEU A 324 -10.06 21.58 1.32
CA LEU A 324 -9.27 20.36 1.08
C LEU A 324 -7.77 20.59 1.25
N SER A 325 -7.25 21.74 0.82
CA SER A 325 -5.82 22.08 0.99
C SER A 325 -5.41 22.33 2.45
N SER A 326 -6.37 22.55 3.35
CA SER A 326 -6.09 22.65 4.79
C SER A 326 -5.80 21.30 5.44
N PHE A 327 -6.16 20.19 4.76
CA PHE A 327 -5.85 18.85 5.23
C PHE A 327 -4.45 18.42 4.79
N ALA A 328 -3.76 17.73 5.67
CA ALA A 328 -2.53 17.01 5.34
C ALA A 328 -2.56 15.61 5.93
N ALA A 329 -1.99 14.66 5.20
CA ALA A 329 -1.68 13.33 5.72
C ALA A 329 -0.18 13.28 6.02
N GLU A 330 0.19 12.99 7.25
CA GLU A 330 1.58 12.83 7.65
C GLU A 330 1.88 11.36 7.87
N ILE A 331 2.94 10.85 7.27
CA ILE A 331 3.45 9.48 7.44
C ILE A 331 4.82 9.60 8.08
N ASN A 332 4.97 9.11 9.30
CA ASN A 332 6.25 9.07 10.00
C ASN A 332 6.72 7.62 10.10
N LEU A 333 7.89 7.34 9.56
CA LEU A 333 8.55 6.04 9.60
C LEU A 333 9.65 6.07 10.67
N THR A 334 9.59 5.13 11.59
CA THR A 334 10.63 4.95 12.62
C THR A 334 11.01 3.47 12.67
N SER A 335 12.28 3.18 12.59
CA SER A 335 12.77 1.80 12.66
C SER A 335 14.07 1.69 13.44
N ASP A 336 14.22 0.55 14.12
CA ASP A 336 15.44 0.14 14.80
C ASP A 336 15.87 -1.24 14.27
N PRO A 337 16.85 -1.30 13.35
CA PRO A 337 17.31 -2.55 12.78
C PRO A 337 18.00 -3.46 13.80
N THR A 338 18.51 -2.89 14.94
CA THR A 338 19.14 -3.65 16.02
C THR A 338 18.08 -4.36 16.87
N ALA A 339 17.01 -3.65 17.20
CA ALA A 339 15.85 -4.24 17.89
C ALA A 339 14.97 -5.07 16.95
N GLY A 340 15.15 -4.94 15.62
CA GLY A 340 14.32 -5.61 14.63
C GLY A 340 12.88 -5.06 14.61
N THR A 341 12.68 -3.80 14.96
CA THR A 341 11.36 -3.17 15.04
C THR A 341 11.19 -2.07 14.01
N SER A 342 9.97 -1.91 13.51
CA SER A 342 9.57 -0.79 12.66
C SER A 342 8.18 -0.29 13.08
N ARG A 343 7.94 1.01 12.88
CA ARG A 343 6.69 1.69 13.17
C ARG A 343 6.39 2.69 12.08
N MET A 344 5.13 2.77 11.70
CA MET A 344 4.56 3.77 10.83
C MET A 344 3.43 4.48 11.58
N ASP A 345 3.55 5.79 11.73
CA ASP A 345 2.49 6.65 12.25
C ASP A 345 1.86 7.41 11.08
N LEU A 346 0.57 7.19 10.85
CA LEU A 346 -0.23 7.90 9.86
C LEU A 346 -1.14 8.89 10.59
N SER A 347 -0.91 10.18 10.40
CA SER A 347 -1.68 11.25 11.05
C SER A 347 -2.45 12.05 10.00
N LEU A 348 -3.72 12.30 10.26
CA LEU A 348 -4.51 13.27 9.51
C LEU A 348 -4.53 14.58 10.29
N THR A 349 -4.14 15.65 9.64
CA THR A 349 -4.11 16.99 10.24
C THR A 349 -4.99 17.97 9.45
N ILE A 350 -5.50 18.98 10.12
CA ILE A 350 -6.16 20.13 9.51
C ILE A 350 -5.51 21.41 10.04
N SER A 351 -5.01 22.24 9.13
CA SER A 351 -4.28 23.47 9.51
C SER A 351 -3.19 23.23 10.57
N GLY A 352 -2.51 22.08 10.49
CA GLY A 352 -1.46 21.67 11.42
C GLY A 352 -1.92 21.10 12.75
N ILE A 353 -3.23 20.91 12.97
CA ILE A 353 -3.78 20.28 14.16
C ILE A 353 -4.08 18.82 13.83
N SER A 354 -3.51 17.89 14.59
CA SER A 354 -3.79 16.45 14.41
C SER A 354 -5.23 16.15 14.80
N LEU A 355 -5.98 15.53 13.88
CA LEU A 355 -7.35 15.06 14.11
C LEU A 355 -7.37 13.61 14.56
N ALA A 356 -6.50 12.79 13.96
CA ALA A 356 -6.41 11.37 14.24
C ALA A 356 -5.01 10.86 13.87
N THR A 357 -4.51 9.91 14.64
CA THR A 357 -3.26 9.20 14.32
C THR A 357 -3.51 7.70 14.40
N LEU A 358 -3.11 6.99 13.36
CA LEU A 358 -3.05 5.54 13.32
C LEU A 358 -1.57 5.12 13.39
N SER A 359 -1.21 4.41 14.42
CA SER A 359 0.14 3.87 14.58
C SER A 359 0.14 2.38 14.33
N ILE A 360 0.98 1.93 13.43
CA ILE A 360 1.17 0.52 13.11
C ILE A 360 2.64 0.20 13.37
N GLY A 361 2.90 -0.64 14.35
CA GLY A 361 4.25 -1.06 14.70
C GLY A 361 4.36 -2.58 14.78
N GLY A 362 5.55 -3.08 14.49
CA GLY A 362 5.82 -4.51 14.59
C GLY A 362 7.32 -4.81 14.61
N GLY A 363 7.65 -6.02 14.98
CA GLY A 363 9.04 -6.49 14.96
C GLY A 363 9.11 -8.00 14.87
N TYR A 364 10.11 -8.47 14.14
CA TYR A 364 10.35 -9.91 13.99
C TYR A 364 10.78 -10.61 15.28
N THR A 365 11.15 -9.83 16.31
CA THR A 365 11.65 -10.33 17.59
C THR A 365 10.72 -10.05 18.77
N ALA A 366 9.64 -9.30 18.58
CA ALA A 366 8.65 -9.08 19.62
C ALA A 366 7.85 -10.38 19.81
N GLU A 367 8.21 -11.18 20.82
CA GLU A 367 7.32 -12.22 21.32
C GLU A 367 6.08 -11.50 21.88
N VAL A 368 5.02 -11.44 21.08
CA VAL A 368 3.71 -11.06 21.61
C VAL A 368 3.26 -12.22 22.47
N GLU A 369 3.09 -11.97 23.78
CA GLU A 369 2.57 -12.97 24.69
C GLU A 369 1.17 -13.37 24.23
N VAL A 370 1.07 -14.58 23.69
CA VAL A 370 -0.18 -15.14 23.21
C VAL A 370 -0.68 -16.09 24.30
N PRO A 371 -1.92 -15.96 24.77
CA PRO A 371 -2.48 -16.91 25.72
C PRO A 371 -2.59 -18.30 25.08
N ASP A 372 -2.49 -19.32 25.90
CA ASP A 372 -2.81 -20.69 25.46
C ASP A 372 -4.32 -20.78 25.21
N LEU A 373 -4.72 -20.67 23.93
CA LEU A 373 -6.11 -20.58 23.50
C LEU A 373 -6.93 -21.84 23.87
N ASP A 374 -6.27 -22.98 24.08
CA ASP A 374 -6.92 -24.21 24.54
C ASP A 374 -7.32 -24.16 26.02
N THR A 375 -6.71 -23.27 26.79
CA THR A 375 -6.89 -23.18 28.24
C THR A 375 -7.46 -21.85 28.74
N VAL A 376 -7.61 -20.86 27.85
CA VAL A 376 -8.20 -19.56 28.26
C VAL A 376 -9.64 -19.73 28.76
N THR A 377 -9.96 -19.05 29.86
CA THR A 377 -11.30 -19.06 30.47
C THR A 377 -11.61 -17.73 31.14
N PRO A 378 -12.86 -17.29 31.13
CA PRO A 378 -14.01 -17.84 30.41
C PRO A 378 -14.01 -17.50 28.91
N VAL A 379 -14.54 -18.39 28.08
CA VAL A 379 -14.76 -18.18 26.65
C VAL A 379 -16.27 -18.21 26.36
N TYR A 380 -16.73 -17.31 25.52
CA TYR A 380 -18.13 -17.14 25.16
C TYR A 380 -18.27 -17.14 23.63
N SER A 381 -19.07 -18.03 23.09
CA SER A 381 -19.36 -18.05 21.66
C SER A 381 -20.29 -16.92 21.25
N VAL A 382 -19.93 -16.15 20.24
CA VAL A 382 -20.85 -15.12 19.68
C VAL A 382 -22.03 -15.74 18.92
N GLU A 383 -21.96 -17.01 18.58
CA GLU A 383 -23.01 -17.76 17.89
C GLU A 383 -24.06 -18.30 18.86
N ASP A 384 -23.73 -18.40 20.15
CA ASP A 384 -24.62 -18.86 21.20
C ASP A 384 -25.24 -17.68 21.97
N GLU A 385 -26.57 -17.59 21.98
CA GLU A 385 -27.30 -16.50 22.63
C GLU A 385 -27.13 -16.53 24.18
N ASP A 386 -27.01 -17.71 24.75
CA ASP A 386 -26.84 -17.86 26.19
C ASP A 386 -25.41 -17.42 26.59
N ASP A 387 -24.39 -17.80 25.82
CA ASP A 387 -23.02 -17.38 26.02
C ASP A 387 -22.86 -15.85 25.89
N LEU A 388 -23.44 -15.25 24.85
CA LEU A 388 -23.45 -13.79 24.71
C LEU A 388 -24.13 -13.11 25.89
N THR A 389 -25.22 -13.68 26.40
CA THR A 389 -25.92 -13.15 27.57
C THR A 389 -25.05 -13.27 28.83
N GLU A 390 -24.31 -14.36 29.01
CA GLU A 390 -23.37 -14.52 30.12
C GLU A 390 -22.18 -13.56 29.99
N TYR A 391 -21.58 -13.40 28.76
CA TYR A 391 -20.53 -12.42 28.52
C TYR A 391 -20.98 -11.01 28.91
N LEU A 392 -22.17 -10.60 28.47
CA LEU A 392 -22.70 -9.27 28.78
C LEU A 392 -22.88 -9.03 30.30
N LYS A 393 -22.99 -10.09 31.12
CA LYS A 393 -23.02 -9.95 32.61
C LYS A 393 -21.65 -9.65 33.18
N THR A 394 -20.57 -10.01 32.48
CA THR A 394 -19.19 -9.73 32.90
C THR A 394 -18.72 -8.33 32.53
N VAL A 395 -19.43 -7.66 31.62
CA VAL A 395 -19.05 -6.33 31.12
C VAL A 395 -19.17 -5.29 32.23
N ASN A 396 -18.07 -4.61 32.50
CA ASN A 396 -17.96 -3.50 33.44
C ASN A 396 -17.37 -2.26 32.72
N TRP A 397 -18.16 -1.22 32.63
CA TRP A 397 -17.78 0.03 31.98
C TRP A 397 -17.00 0.99 32.91
N ASP A 398 -16.78 0.65 34.18
CA ASP A 398 -16.15 1.56 35.14
C ASP A 398 -14.71 1.87 34.79
N SER A 399 -13.94 0.88 34.34
CA SER A 399 -12.55 1.05 33.92
C SER A 399 -12.46 1.95 32.69
N LEU A 400 -13.25 1.67 31.67
CA LEU A 400 -13.30 2.49 30.45
C LEU A 400 -13.73 3.94 30.75
N ALA A 401 -14.72 4.11 31.61
CA ALA A 401 -15.17 5.43 32.03
C ALA A 401 -14.08 6.20 32.81
N ALA A 402 -13.36 5.52 33.69
CA ALA A 402 -12.25 6.13 34.43
C ALA A 402 -11.10 6.52 33.49
N ASN A 403 -10.76 5.67 32.53
CA ASN A 403 -9.76 5.95 31.52
C ASN A 403 -10.15 7.16 30.65
N ALA A 404 -11.43 7.25 30.24
CA ALA A 404 -11.95 8.37 29.47
C ALA A 404 -11.84 9.72 30.25
N VAL A 405 -12.19 9.73 31.52
CA VAL A 405 -12.02 10.92 32.39
C VAL A 405 -10.54 11.27 32.52
N ALA A 406 -9.66 10.28 32.72
CA ALA A 406 -8.22 10.50 32.81
C ALA A 406 -7.64 11.05 31.49
N ALA A 407 -8.24 10.69 30.36
CA ALA A 407 -7.90 11.21 29.03
C ALA A 407 -8.47 12.63 28.76
N GLY A 408 -9.19 13.23 29.72
CA GLY A 408 -9.70 14.59 29.62
C GLY A 408 -11.14 14.71 29.11
N VAL A 409 -11.86 13.60 28.95
CA VAL A 409 -13.29 13.66 28.60
C VAL A 409 -14.08 14.20 29.78
N PRO A 410 -14.98 15.19 29.58
CA PRO A 410 -15.82 15.71 30.67
C PRO A 410 -16.65 14.62 31.38
N GLU A 411 -16.65 14.62 32.71
CA GLU A 411 -17.30 13.57 33.51
C GLU A 411 -18.79 13.41 33.23
N ASP A 412 -19.48 14.49 32.88
CA ASP A 412 -20.90 14.47 32.52
C ASP A 412 -21.16 13.74 31.22
N LEU A 413 -20.28 13.91 30.21
CA LEU A 413 -20.34 13.18 28.94
C LEU A 413 -20.04 11.69 29.16
N VAL A 414 -19.01 11.37 29.94
CA VAL A 414 -18.66 9.98 30.28
C VAL A 414 -19.83 9.30 31.01
N SER A 415 -20.45 10.00 31.97
CA SER A 415 -21.59 9.48 32.70
C SER A 415 -22.81 9.21 31.80
N GLN A 416 -23.12 10.12 30.89
CA GLN A 416 -24.21 9.95 29.90
C GLN A 416 -23.94 8.77 29.00
N PHE A 417 -22.70 8.65 28.44
CA PHE A 417 -22.30 7.57 27.56
C PHE A 417 -22.39 6.21 28.27
N LYS A 418 -21.87 6.13 29.52
CA LYS A 418 -21.95 4.92 30.33
C LYS A 418 -23.39 4.48 30.57
N LEU A 419 -24.28 5.41 30.94
CA LEU A 419 -25.71 5.12 31.11
C LEU A 419 -26.36 4.62 29.84
N THR A 420 -25.97 5.17 28.68
CA THR A 420 -26.46 4.72 27.37
C THR A 420 -26.02 3.30 27.07
N LEU A 421 -24.74 2.97 27.29
CA LEU A 421 -24.19 1.63 27.10
C LEU A 421 -24.84 0.61 28.01
N GLU A 422 -24.97 0.94 29.33
CA GLU A 422 -25.64 0.07 30.30
C GLU A 422 -27.12 -0.16 29.95
N SER A 423 -27.81 0.88 29.42
CA SER A 423 -29.18 0.77 28.96
C SER A 423 -29.30 -0.13 27.73
N ALA A 424 -28.37 0.01 26.76
CA ALA A 424 -28.31 -0.85 25.59
C ALA A 424 -28.09 -2.32 25.97
N VAL A 425 -27.14 -2.59 26.86
CA VAL A 425 -26.88 -3.95 27.38
C VAL A 425 -28.11 -4.51 28.10
N ARG A 426 -28.80 -3.71 28.95
CA ARG A 426 -30.05 -4.14 29.60
C ARG A 426 -31.15 -4.43 28.60
N SER A 427 -31.25 -3.65 27.51
CA SER A 427 -32.22 -3.87 26.45
C SER A 427 -31.96 -5.18 25.70
N ILE A 428 -30.69 -5.50 25.42
CA ILE A 428 -30.28 -6.75 24.80
C ILE A 428 -30.62 -7.93 25.71
N ARG A 429 -30.34 -7.83 27.01
CA ARG A 429 -30.70 -8.86 28.00
C ARG A 429 -32.20 -9.12 28.14
N SER A 430 -33.05 -8.14 27.78
CA SER A 430 -34.49 -8.22 27.89
C SER A 430 -35.23 -8.67 26.64
N GLN A 431 -34.56 -8.73 25.50
CA GLN A 431 -35.13 -9.13 24.21
C GLN A 431 -34.36 -10.30 23.62
N PRO A 432 -35.02 -11.33 23.02
CA PRO A 432 -34.30 -12.39 22.35
C PRO A 432 -33.45 -11.80 21.21
N ILE A 433 -32.15 -12.02 21.30
CA ILE A 433 -31.08 -11.51 20.39
C ILE A 433 -31.39 -11.85 18.92
N ARG A 434 -32.17 -12.90 18.63
CA ARG A 434 -32.68 -13.25 17.29
C ARG A 434 -33.27 -12.11 16.50
N ARG A 435 -33.84 -11.06 17.13
CA ARG A 435 -34.39 -9.90 16.41
C ARG A 435 -33.34 -8.91 15.98
N LEU A 436 -32.23 -8.79 16.70
CA LEU A 436 -31.11 -7.91 16.38
C LEU A 436 -30.25 -8.51 15.26
N LEU A 437 -29.89 -9.78 15.36
CA LEU A 437 -29.12 -10.48 14.33
C LEU A 437 -29.85 -10.54 12.97
N LYS A 438 -31.19 -10.64 12.97
CA LYS A 438 -31.98 -10.52 11.72
C LYS A 438 -32.01 -9.10 11.09
N ARG A 439 -31.68 -8.07 11.85
CA ARG A 439 -31.53 -6.69 11.32
C ARG A 439 -30.17 -6.41 10.74
N TRP A 440 -29.15 -7.12 11.20
CA TRP A 440 -27.78 -7.02 10.67
C TRP A 440 -27.56 -7.87 9.41
N LYS A 441 -28.39 -8.92 9.23
CA LYS A 441 -28.38 -9.78 8.03
C LYS A 441 -29.26 -9.24 6.86
N LYS A 442 -29.79 -8.04 6.95
CA LYS A 442 -30.47 -7.29 5.87
C LYS A 442 -29.71 -6.02 5.52
#